data_e5537aa0580f51d25ffa697763263843
#
_entry.id   e5537aa0580f51d25ffa697763263843
#
_cell.length_a   1.000
_cell.length_b   1.000
_cell.length_c   1.000
_cell.angle_alpha   90.00
_cell.angle_beta   90.00
_cell.angle_gamma   90.00
#
_symmetry.space_group_name_H-M   'P 1'
#
loop_
_entity.id
_entity.type
_entity.pdbx_description
1 polymer ?
#
loop_
_entity_poly.entity_id
_entity_poly.type
_entity_poly.pdbx_seq_one_letter_code
_entity_poly.pdbx_strand_id
1 'polypeptide(L)'
;MGGSGRLPLARSPGSLRQLELGAPAFPTVDVERRLRASFQALVWRSRFRIRLDRRNHRARPPARDGRKRGTQNQAIGRSRGGLTTKIVALVDALGNLARFLLLPGQRHDSVGVEPLLDGVAIGALIGDKAFDNDWLRHELNERGALAVIPPKADRKSEIPCDFAMYRWRHLIENFFCNLKQFRRIATRYDKTDQSFSAMINLAAAAIALK
;
A
#
# COMPACT_ATOMS: atom_id res chain seq x y z
N MET A 1 5.09 46.34 -81.34
CA MET A 1 4.72 44.89 -81.51
C MET A 1 5.33 44.17 -80.35
N GLY A 2 4.55 43.74 -79.41
CA GLY A 2 4.88 43.24 -78.10
C GLY A 2 5.29 41.77 -78.12
N GLY A 3 6.37 41.46 -77.44
CA GLY A 3 6.80 40.13 -77.09
C GLY A 3 6.76 39.92 -75.61
N SER A 4 5.71 39.21 -75.23
CA SER A 4 5.48 38.83 -73.84
C SER A 4 6.43 37.70 -73.43
N GLY A 5 7.47 38.00 -72.66
CA GLY A 5 8.37 37.02 -72.05
C GLY A 5 7.78 36.48 -70.74
N ARG A 6 7.40 35.22 -70.76
CA ARG A 6 7.02 34.51 -69.51
C ARG A 6 8.29 34.08 -68.76
N LEU A 7 8.37 34.51 -67.48
CA LEU A 7 9.39 34.06 -66.54
C LEU A 7 9.11 32.59 -66.13
N PRO A 8 10.12 31.73 -66.02
CA PRO A 8 9.97 30.37 -65.58
C PRO A 8 9.74 30.30 -64.06
N LEU A 9 8.78 29.47 -63.68
CA LEU A 9 8.39 29.19 -62.29
C LEU A 9 9.59 28.55 -61.52
N ALA A 10 9.82 29.08 -60.36
CA ALA A 10 10.81 28.57 -59.40
C ALA A 10 10.55 27.10 -59.03
N ARG A 11 11.58 26.30 -59.13
CA ARG A 11 11.59 24.91 -58.65
C ARG A 11 11.47 24.92 -57.13
N SER A 12 10.50 24.18 -56.57
CA SER A 12 10.36 23.85 -55.18
C SER A 12 11.62 23.14 -54.65
N PRO A 13 12.11 23.47 -53.44
CA PRO A 13 13.23 22.74 -52.84
C PRO A 13 12.83 21.31 -52.53
N GLY A 14 13.73 20.41 -52.88
CA GLY A 14 13.54 18.97 -52.74
C GLY A 14 13.12 18.54 -51.34
N SER A 15 12.16 17.63 -51.32
CA SER A 15 11.75 16.88 -50.13
C SER A 15 12.98 16.18 -49.52
N LEU A 16 13.40 16.65 -48.36
CA LEU A 16 14.29 15.91 -47.48
C LEU A 16 13.57 14.61 -47.15
N ARG A 17 14.03 13.50 -47.74
CA ARG A 17 13.68 12.17 -47.23
C ARG A 17 14.15 12.09 -45.78
N GLN A 18 13.22 12.20 -44.85
CA GLN A 18 13.44 11.76 -43.47
C GLN A 18 13.81 10.26 -43.55
N LEU A 19 15.05 9.96 -43.27
CA LEU A 19 15.47 8.63 -42.89
C LEU A 19 14.71 8.28 -41.60
N GLU A 20 13.60 7.56 -41.76
CA GLU A 20 12.97 6.88 -40.62
C GLU A 20 13.97 5.81 -40.16
N LEU A 21 14.84 6.21 -39.22
CA LEU A 21 15.51 5.27 -38.36
C LEU A 21 14.39 4.65 -37.54
N GLY A 22 13.98 3.44 -37.93
CA GLY A 22 13.05 2.61 -37.17
C GLY A 22 13.59 2.37 -35.80
N ALA A 23 13.25 3.27 -34.88
CA ALA A 23 13.38 2.99 -33.44
C ALA A 23 12.50 1.76 -33.16
N PRO A 24 13.01 0.74 -32.45
CA PRO A 24 12.18 -0.38 -32.06
C PRO A 24 10.98 0.18 -31.32
N ALA A 25 9.79 -0.09 -31.83
CA ALA A 25 8.54 0.27 -31.18
C ALA A 25 8.49 -0.51 -29.86
N PHE A 26 9.01 0.09 -28.80
CA PHE A 26 8.69 -0.36 -27.47
C PHE A 26 7.17 -0.23 -27.33
N PRO A 27 6.48 -1.28 -26.88
CA PRO A 27 5.04 -1.24 -26.75
C PRO A 27 4.67 -0.25 -25.62
N THR A 28 4.50 1.02 -26.00
CA THR A 28 4.11 2.14 -25.11
C THR A 28 2.80 1.86 -24.39
N VAL A 29 1.92 1.07 -24.98
CA VAL A 29 0.63 0.65 -24.40
C VAL A 29 0.82 -0.22 -23.15
N ASP A 30 1.84 -1.06 -23.12
CA ASP A 30 2.08 -1.97 -21.97
C ASP A 30 2.71 -1.23 -20.78
N VAL A 31 3.53 -0.21 -21.01
CA VAL A 31 4.15 0.60 -19.97
C VAL A 31 3.12 1.49 -19.27
N GLU A 32 2.24 2.17 -20.02
CA GLU A 32 1.16 2.96 -19.43
C GLU A 32 0.16 2.10 -18.64
N ARG A 33 -0.19 0.93 -19.18
CA ARG A 33 -1.06 -0.03 -18.50
C ARG A 33 -0.41 -0.58 -17.24
N ARG A 34 0.89 -0.91 -17.29
CA ARG A 34 1.67 -1.33 -16.13
C ARG A 34 1.86 -0.21 -15.11
N LEU A 35 2.10 1.03 -15.53
CA LEU A 35 2.20 2.18 -14.65
C LEU A 35 0.86 2.49 -13.98
N ARG A 36 -0.26 2.47 -14.72
CA ARG A 36 -1.60 2.63 -14.13
C ARG A 36 -1.94 1.50 -13.17
N ALA A 37 -1.63 0.25 -13.52
CA ALA A 37 -1.78 -0.89 -12.62
C ALA A 37 -0.86 -0.78 -11.39
N SER A 38 0.35 -0.24 -11.56
CA SER A 38 1.33 -0.04 -10.48
C SER A 38 0.85 1.01 -9.47
N PHE A 39 0.27 2.11 -9.92
CA PHE A 39 -0.29 3.14 -9.03
C PHE A 39 -1.55 2.67 -8.29
N GLN A 40 -2.23 1.64 -8.80
CA GLN A 40 -3.44 1.08 -8.19
C GLN A 40 -3.20 -0.23 -7.43
N ALA A 41 -1.97 -0.77 -7.46
CA ALA A 41 -1.63 -1.95 -6.68
C ALA A 41 -1.35 -1.56 -5.23
N LEU A 42 -2.07 -2.18 -4.30
CA LEU A 42 -1.83 -2.03 -2.88
C LEU A 42 -1.23 -3.31 -2.32
N VAL A 43 -0.19 -3.16 -1.52
CA VAL A 43 0.48 -4.27 -0.85
C VAL A 43 0.08 -4.29 0.62
N TRP A 44 -0.35 -5.45 1.07
CA TRP A 44 -0.88 -5.65 2.41
C TRP A 44 0.01 -6.52 3.27
N ARG A 45 0.26 -6.07 4.51
CA ARG A 45 0.78 -6.92 5.57
C ARG A 45 0.22 -6.54 6.94
N SER A 46 -0.15 -7.54 7.73
CA SER A 46 -0.82 -7.36 9.02
C SER A 46 0.05 -7.65 10.24
N ARG A 47 1.27 -8.14 10.06
CA ARG A 47 2.03 -8.73 11.19
C ARG A 47 3.07 -7.80 11.81
N PHE A 48 2.86 -6.49 11.81
CA PHE A 48 3.73 -5.63 12.57
C PHE A 48 3.19 -5.47 14.01
N ARG A 49 3.70 -6.28 14.93
CA ARG A 49 3.38 -6.18 16.36
C ARG A 49 4.42 -5.33 17.06
N ILE A 50 3.94 -4.35 17.80
CA ILE A 50 4.76 -3.44 18.59
C ILE A 50 4.53 -3.77 20.05
N ARG A 51 5.63 -3.99 20.79
CA ARG A 51 5.60 -4.17 22.24
C ARG A 51 5.44 -2.81 22.91
N LEU A 52 4.57 -2.73 23.89
CA LEU A 52 4.44 -1.53 24.71
C LEU A 52 5.55 -1.46 25.77
N ASP A 53 6.06 -0.27 26.05
CA ASP A 53 6.94 -0.07 27.19
C ASP A 53 6.13 -0.23 28.48
N ARG A 54 6.52 -1.23 29.29
CA ARG A 54 5.84 -1.55 30.56
C ARG A 54 5.84 -0.39 31.54
N ARG A 55 6.81 0.52 31.48
CA ARG A 55 6.91 1.67 32.39
C ARG A 55 5.87 2.72 32.10
N ASN A 56 5.51 2.94 30.85
CA ASN A 56 4.53 3.94 30.42
C ASN A 56 3.08 3.46 30.47
N HIS A 57 2.88 2.14 30.44
CA HIS A 57 1.55 1.51 30.37
C HIS A 57 1.17 0.72 31.62
N ARG A 58 1.83 0.95 32.76
CA ARG A 58 1.26 0.51 34.04
C ARG A 58 -0.13 1.13 34.12
N ALA A 59 -1.15 0.29 34.05
CA ALA A 59 -2.52 0.72 34.32
C ALA A 59 -2.50 1.46 35.63
N ARG A 60 -2.71 2.76 35.60
CA ARG A 60 -3.12 3.49 36.78
C ARG A 60 -4.39 2.80 37.23
N PRO A 61 -4.49 2.33 38.49
CA PRO A 61 -5.75 1.83 38.99
C PRO A 61 -6.81 2.87 38.66
N PRO A 62 -8.05 2.48 38.30
CA PRO A 62 -9.09 3.42 37.96
C PRO A 62 -9.18 4.41 39.14
N ALA A 63 -8.88 5.67 38.88
CA ALA A 63 -9.06 6.71 39.85
C ALA A 63 -10.54 6.69 40.24
N ARG A 64 -10.84 6.61 41.54
CA ARG A 64 -12.19 6.63 42.10
C ARG A 64 -12.95 7.95 41.85
N ASP A 65 -12.47 8.78 40.98
CA ASP A 65 -13.15 10.01 40.57
C ASP A 65 -14.17 9.70 39.48
N GLY A 66 -15.44 9.85 39.82
CA GLY A 66 -16.62 9.63 39.00
C GLY A 66 -16.76 10.52 37.77
N ARG A 67 -15.68 11.01 37.19
CA ARG A 67 -15.64 11.60 35.87
C ARG A 67 -15.45 10.48 34.88
N LYS A 68 -16.52 10.12 34.17
CA LYS A 68 -16.54 9.32 32.96
C LYS A 68 -15.67 10.00 31.85
N ARG A 69 -14.34 9.98 32.00
CA ARG A 69 -13.45 10.10 30.86
C ARG A 69 -13.64 8.81 30.10
N GLY A 70 -14.32 8.92 28.97
CA GLY A 70 -14.59 7.79 28.10
C GLY A 70 -13.34 6.95 27.99
N THR A 71 -13.43 5.69 28.39
CA THR A 71 -12.46 4.65 28.08
C THR A 71 -12.54 4.48 26.58
N GLN A 72 -11.85 5.36 25.84
CA GLN A 72 -11.60 5.12 24.44
C GLN A 72 -10.83 3.79 24.41
N ASN A 73 -11.44 2.77 23.85
CA ASN A 73 -10.82 1.47 23.66
C ASN A 73 -9.57 1.68 22.79
N GLN A 74 -8.41 1.82 23.43
CA GLN A 74 -7.14 1.93 22.77
C GLN A 74 -6.82 0.61 22.08
N ALA A 75 -6.14 0.65 20.93
CA ALA A 75 -5.68 -0.53 20.18
C ALA A 75 -4.52 -1.23 20.93
N ILE A 76 -4.73 -1.55 22.19
CA ILE A 76 -3.78 -2.23 23.07
C ILE A 76 -4.41 -3.54 23.51
N GLY A 77 -3.67 -4.65 23.34
CA GLY A 77 -4.19 -5.94 23.74
C GLY A 77 -3.13 -6.91 24.18
N ARG A 78 -3.50 -7.92 24.96
CA ARG A 78 -2.59 -8.94 25.45
C ARG A 78 -2.34 -10.00 24.39
N SER A 79 -1.11 -10.13 23.93
CA SER A 79 -0.62 -11.20 23.07
C SER A 79 0.37 -12.10 23.83
N ARG A 80 0.89 -13.16 23.19
CA ARG A 80 1.94 -14.00 23.76
C ARG A 80 3.18 -13.20 24.20
N GLY A 81 3.46 -12.07 23.56
CA GLY A 81 4.58 -11.16 23.87
C GLY A 81 4.25 -10.09 24.93
N GLY A 82 3.08 -10.14 25.58
CA GLY A 82 2.60 -9.13 26.54
C GLY A 82 1.61 -8.16 25.92
N LEU A 83 1.57 -6.92 26.43
CA LEU A 83 0.74 -5.86 25.86
C LEU A 83 1.35 -5.40 24.54
N THR A 84 0.56 -5.46 23.48
CA THR A 84 1.00 -5.10 22.13
C THR A 84 -0.08 -4.38 21.36
N THR A 85 0.34 -3.55 20.42
CA THR A 85 -0.49 -2.99 19.33
C THR A 85 -0.04 -3.61 18.02
N LYS A 86 -0.98 -3.86 17.15
CA LYS A 86 -0.73 -4.35 15.79
C LYS A 86 -1.00 -3.21 14.82
N ILE A 87 -0.08 -2.96 13.90
CA ILE A 87 -0.28 -2.06 12.77
C ILE A 87 -0.63 -2.91 11.56
N VAL A 88 -1.78 -2.62 10.97
CA VAL A 88 -2.21 -3.17 9.70
C VAL A 88 -2.10 -2.04 8.69
N ALA A 89 -1.37 -2.24 7.61
CA ALA A 89 -1.07 -1.17 6.67
C ALA A 89 -1.26 -1.61 5.22
N LEU A 90 -1.60 -0.63 4.39
CA LEU A 90 -1.55 -0.67 2.93
C LEU A 90 -0.44 0.25 2.47
N VAL A 91 0.40 -0.21 1.56
CA VAL A 91 1.36 0.62 0.84
C VAL A 91 1.01 0.63 -0.64
N ASP A 92 1.36 1.70 -1.31
CA ASP A 92 1.21 1.81 -2.76
C ASP A 92 2.34 1.04 -3.51
N ALA A 93 2.29 1.07 -4.81
CA ALA A 93 3.28 0.41 -5.66
C ALA A 93 4.71 1.02 -5.58
N LEU A 94 4.86 2.17 -4.94
CA LEU A 94 6.15 2.79 -4.65
C LEU A 94 6.67 2.42 -3.26
N GLY A 95 5.86 1.73 -2.45
CA GLY A 95 6.20 1.38 -1.07
C GLY A 95 5.84 2.46 -0.05
N ASN A 96 5.11 3.51 -0.44
CA ASN A 96 4.65 4.55 0.47
C ASN A 96 3.40 4.11 1.22
N LEU A 97 3.26 4.57 2.46
CA LEU A 97 2.09 4.29 3.27
C LEU A 97 0.84 4.98 2.67
N ALA A 98 -0.12 4.19 2.21
CA ALA A 98 -1.40 4.67 1.73
C ALA A 98 -2.41 4.81 2.88
N ARG A 99 -2.57 3.76 3.68
CA ARG A 99 -3.47 3.72 4.84
C ARG A 99 -2.93 2.78 5.90
N PHE A 100 -3.36 2.98 7.13
CA PHE A 100 -3.11 2.02 8.21
C PHE A 100 -4.22 2.06 9.26
N LEU A 101 -4.31 0.97 10.03
CA LEU A 101 -5.21 0.82 11.15
C LEU A 101 -4.45 0.21 12.33
N LEU A 102 -4.79 0.67 13.53
CA LEU A 102 -4.28 0.09 14.76
C LEU A 102 -5.26 -0.94 15.29
N LEU A 103 -4.76 -2.12 15.62
CA LEU A 103 -5.54 -3.18 16.23
C LEU A 103 -4.90 -3.64 17.54
N PRO A 104 -5.71 -4.09 18.53
CA PRO A 104 -5.19 -4.79 19.69
C PRO A 104 -4.41 -6.04 19.27
N GLY A 105 -3.30 -6.33 19.94
CA GLY A 105 -2.35 -7.37 19.53
C GLY A 105 -2.92 -8.79 19.38
N GLN A 106 -4.03 -9.12 20.06
CA GLN A 106 -4.71 -10.42 19.98
C GLN A 106 -5.71 -10.52 18.82
N ARG A 107 -6.13 -9.37 18.24
CA ARG A 107 -7.13 -9.37 17.16
C ARG A 107 -6.60 -10.09 15.92
N HIS A 108 -7.51 -10.74 15.20
CA HIS A 108 -7.17 -11.36 13.91
C HIS A 108 -6.92 -10.28 12.86
N ASP A 109 -5.98 -10.56 11.96
CA ASP A 109 -5.50 -9.58 10.99
C ASP A 109 -6.55 -9.20 9.95
N SER A 110 -7.43 -10.14 9.61
CA SER A 110 -8.52 -9.94 8.65
C SER A 110 -9.54 -8.87 9.07
N VAL A 111 -9.66 -8.57 10.38
CA VAL A 111 -10.59 -7.54 10.87
C VAL A 111 -10.24 -6.14 10.37
N GLY A 112 -8.96 -5.91 10.05
CA GLY A 112 -8.50 -4.61 9.53
C GLY A 112 -8.66 -4.45 8.03
N VAL A 113 -9.05 -5.49 7.28
CA VAL A 113 -9.08 -5.46 5.81
C VAL A 113 -10.18 -4.54 5.30
N GLU A 114 -11.40 -4.79 5.73
CA GLU A 114 -12.59 -4.07 5.27
C GLU A 114 -12.47 -2.54 5.47
N PRO A 115 -12.16 -2.04 6.69
CA PRO A 115 -12.03 -0.59 6.91
C PRO A 115 -10.89 0.06 6.10
N LEU A 116 -9.85 -0.69 5.77
CA LEU A 116 -8.73 -0.15 5.00
C LEU A 116 -9.01 -0.10 3.51
N LEU A 117 -9.87 -0.98 3.00
CA LEU A 117 -10.29 -1.01 1.60
C LEU A 117 -11.46 -0.08 1.31
N ASP A 118 -12.19 0.38 2.33
CA ASP A 118 -13.37 1.21 2.16
C ASP A 118 -13.03 2.52 1.42
N GLY A 119 -13.79 2.80 0.34
CA GLY A 119 -13.60 3.99 -0.48
C GLY A 119 -12.25 4.11 -1.21
N VAL A 120 -11.47 3.02 -1.32
CA VAL A 120 -10.20 3.01 -2.08
C VAL A 120 -10.41 2.35 -3.43
N ALA A 121 -10.08 3.07 -4.49
CA ALA A 121 -9.98 2.49 -5.82
C ALA A 121 -8.66 1.74 -5.95
N ILE A 122 -8.72 0.44 -6.23
CA ILE A 122 -7.56 -0.43 -6.38
C ILE A 122 -7.67 -1.26 -7.65
N GLY A 123 -6.57 -1.46 -8.36
CA GLY A 123 -6.50 -2.38 -9.50
C GLY A 123 -6.01 -3.77 -9.09
N ALA A 124 -5.21 -3.86 -8.03
CA ALA A 124 -4.72 -5.13 -7.50
C ALA A 124 -4.44 -5.03 -5.99
N LEU A 125 -4.67 -6.12 -5.27
CA LEU A 125 -4.28 -6.27 -3.87
C LEU A 125 -3.30 -7.44 -3.74
N ILE A 126 -2.10 -7.13 -3.27
CA ILE A 126 -1.07 -8.14 -3.00
C ILE A 126 -1.08 -8.44 -1.51
N GLY A 127 -1.29 -9.69 -1.14
CA GLY A 127 -1.39 -10.10 0.26
C GLY A 127 -0.73 -11.44 0.55
N ASP A 128 -0.46 -11.67 1.82
CA ASP A 128 0.06 -12.95 2.31
C ASP A 128 -1.03 -14.05 2.24
N LYS A 129 -0.65 -15.31 2.18
CA LYS A 129 -1.58 -16.46 2.23
C LYS A 129 -2.52 -16.45 3.44
N ALA A 130 -2.17 -15.73 4.51
CA ALA A 130 -3.04 -15.55 5.67
C ALA A 130 -4.34 -14.83 5.34
N PHE A 131 -4.35 -14.03 4.25
CA PHE A 131 -5.50 -13.28 3.74
C PHE A 131 -6.29 -14.03 2.67
N ASP A 132 -5.93 -15.26 2.38
CA ASP A 132 -6.69 -16.11 1.46
C ASP A 132 -8.03 -16.49 2.08
N ASN A 133 -9.02 -15.61 1.89
CA ASN A 133 -10.40 -15.76 2.32
C ASN A 133 -11.31 -15.55 1.12
N ASP A 134 -12.37 -16.36 1.01
CA ASP A 134 -13.32 -16.28 -0.10
C ASP A 134 -14.05 -14.94 -0.12
N TRP A 135 -14.40 -14.42 1.07
CA TRP A 135 -14.98 -13.09 1.20
C TRP A 135 -14.08 -11.99 0.56
N LEU A 136 -12.78 -11.97 0.89
CA LEU A 136 -11.88 -10.96 0.38
C LEU A 136 -11.69 -11.07 -1.14
N ARG A 137 -11.61 -12.29 -1.65
CA ARG A 137 -11.51 -12.52 -3.11
C ARG A 137 -12.77 -12.09 -3.84
N HIS A 138 -13.94 -12.37 -3.26
CA HIS A 138 -15.22 -11.92 -3.80
C HIS A 138 -15.28 -10.39 -3.83
N GLU A 139 -14.97 -9.73 -2.72
CA GLU A 139 -14.96 -8.28 -2.60
C GLU A 139 -14.03 -7.61 -3.62
N LEU A 140 -12.83 -8.17 -3.82
CA LEU A 140 -11.88 -7.68 -4.81
C LEU A 140 -12.40 -7.87 -6.25
N ASN A 141 -13.04 -8.99 -6.52
CA ASN A 141 -13.63 -9.28 -7.82
C ASN A 141 -14.79 -8.31 -8.14
N GLU A 142 -15.67 -8.04 -7.17
CA GLU A 142 -16.75 -7.04 -7.31
C GLU A 142 -16.22 -5.63 -7.61
N ARG A 143 -15.05 -5.30 -7.07
CA ARG A 143 -14.36 -4.03 -7.36
C ARG A 143 -13.57 -4.05 -8.67
N GLY A 144 -13.55 -5.16 -9.40
CA GLY A 144 -12.71 -5.33 -10.59
C GLY A 144 -11.21 -5.35 -10.30
N ALA A 145 -10.81 -5.65 -9.06
CA ALA A 145 -9.44 -5.67 -8.60
C ALA A 145 -8.85 -7.09 -8.61
N LEU A 146 -7.60 -7.21 -9.02
CA LEU A 146 -6.89 -8.49 -9.04
C LEU A 146 -6.45 -8.89 -7.62
N ALA A 147 -6.85 -10.09 -7.17
CA ALA A 147 -6.40 -10.67 -5.90
C ALA A 147 -5.09 -11.44 -6.10
N VAL A 148 -3.95 -10.84 -5.75
CA VAL A 148 -2.61 -11.46 -5.82
C VAL A 148 -2.25 -12.02 -4.44
N ILE A 149 -2.94 -13.10 -4.08
CA ILE A 149 -2.84 -13.76 -2.77
C ILE A 149 -2.60 -15.26 -3.02
N PRO A 150 -1.47 -15.82 -2.57
CA PRO A 150 -1.24 -17.26 -2.70
C PRO A 150 -2.31 -18.06 -1.96
N PRO A 151 -2.79 -19.17 -2.54
CA PRO A 151 -3.76 -20.02 -1.87
C PRO A 151 -3.19 -20.66 -0.60
N LYS A 152 -4.05 -20.90 0.38
CA LYS A 152 -3.71 -21.70 1.55
C LYS A 152 -3.54 -23.17 1.16
N ALA A 153 -2.69 -23.89 1.88
CA ALA A 153 -2.40 -25.29 1.61
C ALA A 153 -3.63 -26.22 1.80
N ASP A 154 -4.58 -25.81 2.62
CA ASP A 154 -5.82 -26.52 2.95
C ASP A 154 -6.99 -26.20 1.99
N ARG A 155 -6.75 -25.35 0.98
CA ARG A 155 -7.78 -24.99 0.00
C ARG A 155 -8.03 -26.15 -0.96
N LYS A 156 -9.33 -26.52 -1.10
CA LYS A 156 -9.76 -27.62 -1.98
C LYS A 156 -9.67 -27.30 -3.47
N SER A 157 -9.82 -26.04 -3.86
CA SER A 157 -9.73 -25.58 -5.24
C SER A 157 -8.43 -24.85 -5.48
N GLU A 158 -7.73 -25.16 -6.57
CA GLU A 158 -6.58 -24.41 -7.02
C GLU A 158 -7.03 -23.04 -7.52
N ILE A 159 -6.41 -21.99 -6.99
CA ILE A 159 -6.62 -20.63 -7.46
C ILE A 159 -5.27 -20.13 -7.99
N PRO A 160 -5.22 -19.71 -9.26
CA PRO A 160 -3.99 -19.17 -9.82
C PRO A 160 -3.55 -17.90 -9.09
N CYS A 161 -2.24 -17.77 -8.87
CA CYS A 161 -1.64 -16.59 -8.29
C CYS A 161 -0.55 -16.06 -9.22
N ASP A 162 -0.57 -14.76 -9.52
CA ASP A 162 0.51 -14.11 -10.23
C ASP A 162 1.72 -13.95 -9.32
N PHE A 163 2.64 -14.91 -9.37
CA PHE A 163 3.86 -14.89 -8.57
C PHE A 163 4.86 -13.81 -9.03
N ALA A 164 4.77 -13.32 -10.26
CA ALA A 164 5.61 -12.22 -10.72
C ALA A 164 5.20 -10.93 -10.00
N MET A 165 3.90 -10.64 -9.95
CA MET A 165 3.37 -9.52 -9.20
C MET A 165 3.48 -9.72 -7.68
N TYR A 166 3.35 -10.95 -7.20
CA TYR A 166 3.48 -11.27 -5.77
C TYR A 166 4.85 -10.90 -5.19
N ARG A 167 5.91 -10.86 -5.99
CA ARG A 167 7.24 -10.42 -5.55
C ARG A 167 7.23 -9.01 -4.99
N TRP A 168 6.32 -8.13 -5.44
CA TRP A 168 6.19 -6.76 -4.95
C TRP A 168 5.76 -6.68 -3.48
N ARG A 169 5.39 -7.81 -2.89
CA ARG A 169 5.13 -7.90 -1.44
C ARG A 169 6.31 -7.39 -0.58
N HIS A 170 7.53 -7.41 -1.10
CA HIS A 170 8.70 -6.87 -0.40
C HIS A 170 8.58 -5.37 -0.09
N LEU A 171 7.77 -4.59 -0.85
CA LEU A 171 7.60 -3.15 -0.63
C LEU A 171 7.06 -2.85 0.76
N ILE A 172 6.04 -3.58 1.20
CA ILE A 172 5.51 -3.37 2.56
C ILE A 172 6.45 -3.91 3.63
N GLU A 173 7.27 -4.91 3.32
CA GLU A 173 8.31 -5.39 4.24
C GLU A 173 9.38 -4.33 4.43
N ASN A 174 9.83 -3.70 3.33
CA ASN A 174 10.78 -2.59 3.36
C ASN A 174 10.21 -1.40 4.13
N PHE A 175 8.95 -1.04 3.89
CA PHE A 175 8.28 0.00 4.65
C PHE A 175 8.32 -0.27 6.16
N PHE A 176 7.94 -1.48 6.60
CA PHE A 176 7.99 -1.82 8.01
C PHE A 176 9.40 -1.92 8.57
N CYS A 177 10.39 -2.34 7.77
CA CYS A 177 11.79 -2.32 8.18
C CYS A 177 12.27 -0.89 8.44
N ASN A 178 11.92 0.05 7.57
CA ASN A 178 12.22 1.47 7.76
C ASN A 178 11.45 2.06 8.96
N LEU A 179 10.18 1.73 9.11
CA LEU A 179 9.35 2.20 10.23
C LEU A 179 9.91 1.75 11.59
N LYS A 180 10.51 0.55 11.67
CA LYS A 180 11.16 0.05 12.88
C LYS A 180 12.39 0.82 13.32
N GLN A 181 13.06 1.54 12.41
CA GLN A 181 14.21 2.38 12.77
C GLN A 181 13.82 3.52 13.68
N PHE A 182 12.54 3.94 13.64
CA PHE A 182 12.00 4.91 14.58
C PHE A 182 11.70 4.24 15.93
N ARG A 183 12.64 4.38 16.87
CA ARG A 183 12.56 3.72 18.19
C ARG A 183 11.24 3.95 18.92
N ARG A 184 10.67 5.15 18.78
CA ARG A 184 9.38 5.51 19.40
C ARG A 184 8.21 4.71 18.83
N ILE A 185 8.33 4.22 17.59
CA ILE A 185 7.35 3.36 16.95
C ILE A 185 7.66 1.89 17.23
N ALA A 186 8.94 1.49 17.12
CA ALA A 186 9.37 0.12 17.39
C ALA A 186 8.99 -0.35 18.80
N THR A 187 8.98 0.58 19.76
CA THR A 187 8.43 0.39 21.10
C THR A 187 7.43 1.50 21.33
N ARG A 188 6.16 1.17 21.46
CA ARG A 188 5.11 2.17 21.66
C ARG A 188 5.24 2.82 23.03
N TYR A 189 5.63 4.11 23.03
CA TYR A 189 5.66 4.96 24.22
C TYR A 189 4.36 5.75 24.39
N ASP A 190 3.64 5.98 23.29
CA ASP A 190 2.43 6.81 23.27
C ASP A 190 1.26 6.09 23.95
N LYS A 191 0.58 6.79 24.85
CA LYS A 191 -0.55 6.25 25.61
C LYS A 191 -1.84 6.17 24.80
N THR A 192 -2.00 7.08 23.82
CA THR A 192 -3.22 7.16 23.01
C THR A 192 -2.95 6.68 21.58
N ASP A 193 -3.96 6.11 20.93
CA ASP A 193 -3.90 5.72 19.54
C ASP A 193 -3.71 6.93 18.63
N GLN A 194 -4.30 8.07 19.00
CA GLN A 194 -4.17 9.31 18.24
C GLN A 194 -2.72 9.79 18.16
N SER A 195 -2.03 9.89 19.31
CA SER A 195 -0.63 10.30 19.35
C SER A 195 0.26 9.30 18.62
N PHE A 196 -0.01 7.99 18.78
CA PHE A 196 0.74 6.95 18.12
C PHE A 196 0.54 6.97 16.60
N SER A 197 -0.70 7.18 16.14
CA SER A 197 -1.01 7.34 14.70
C SER A 197 -0.32 8.57 14.11
N ALA A 198 -0.30 9.68 14.82
CA ALA A 198 0.42 10.89 14.38
C ALA A 198 1.92 10.63 14.19
N MET A 199 2.54 9.87 15.10
CA MET A 199 3.95 9.47 14.97
C MET A 199 4.20 8.53 13.79
N ILE A 200 3.28 7.61 13.50
CA ILE A 200 3.36 6.73 12.32
C ILE A 200 3.29 7.55 11.04
N ASN A 201 2.33 8.50 10.95
CA ASN A 201 2.19 9.37 9.78
C ASN A 201 3.45 10.22 9.56
N LEU A 202 4.01 10.80 10.62
CA LEU A 202 5.24 11.59 10.54
C LEU A 202 6.43 10.74 10.05
N ALA A 203 6.58 9.53 10.60
CA ALA A 203 7.63 8.61 10.17
C ALA A 203 7.43 8.14 8.72
N ALA A 204 6.19 7.88 8.30
CA ALA A 204 5.88 7.50 6.93
C ALA A 204 6.22 8.63 5.94
N ALA A 205 5.89 9.89 6.29
CA ALA A 205 6.28 11.04 5.49
C ALA A 205 7.81 11.17 5.39
N ALA A 206 8.54 10.98 6.48
CA ALA A 206 10.01 11.00 6.48
C ALA A 206 10.63 9.84 5.67
N ILE A 207 9.97 8.68 5.59
CA ILE A 207 10.38 7.54 4.76
C ILE A 207 10.15 7.86 3.29
N ALA A 208 9.01 8.47 2.94
CA ALA A 208 8.65 8.79 1.56
C ALA A 208 9.49 9.90 0.94
N LEU A 209 10.15 10.74 1.75
CA LEU A 209 11.01 11.84 1.31
C LEU A 209 12.47 11.42 1.10
N LYS A 210 12.83 10.16 1.36
CA LYS A 210 14.19 9.62 1.13
C LYS A 210 14.35 9.08 -0.28
#